data_a68c88db610ff2c566689062f00839d5
#
_entry.id   a68c88db610ff2c566689062f00839d5
#
_cell.length_a   1.000
_cell.length_b   1.000
_cell.length_c   1.000
_cell.angle_alpha   90.00
_cell.angle_beta   90.00
_cell.angle_gamma   90.00
#
_symmetry.space_group_name_H-M   'P 1'
#
loop_
_entity.id
_entity.type
_entity.pdbx_description
1 polymer ?
#
loop_
_entity_poly.entity_id
_entity_poly.type
_entity_poly.pdbx_seq_one_letter_code
_entity_poly.pdbx_strand_id
1 'polypeptide(L)'
;MSNICLGRACYEKCKYKYLSSAADIRIGDLWGKTYQENEEGVNALLTFTAKGQEIVAGLKNCVIDSQTLAVVTEGQLKKNLSTPLLRRKAMVLLKQEGTDLKKVIYLANKWNRIKAIKYYVLHPFLMWCRIKRKMKQ
;
A
#
# COMPACT_ATOMS: atom_id res chain seq x y z
N MET A 1 -3.22 -0.70 -7.67
CA MET A 1 -3.16 0.77 -7.42
C MET A 1 -1.80 1.31 -7.85
N SER A 2 -1.73 2.50 -8.45
CA SER A 2 -0.45 3.10 -8.87
C SER A 2 0.04 4.08 -7.80
N ASN A 3 1.28 3.92 -7.37
CA ASN A 3 1.92 4.78 -6.37
C ASN A 3 2.75 5.91 -7.01
N ILE A 4 2.48 6.25 -8.29
CA ILE A 4 3.34 7.15 -9.07
C ILE A 4 3.37 8.60 -8.54
N CYS A 5 2.31 9.04 -7.88
CA CYS A 5 2.15 10.41 -7.40
C CYS A 5 2.37 10.60 -5.90
N LEU A 6 2.86 9.59 -5.17
CA LEU A 6 3.15 9.73 -3.75
C LEU A 6 4.25 10.78 -3.49
N GLY A 7 4.23 11.37 -2.30
CA GLY A 7 5.28 12.29 -1.86
C GLY A 7 6.66 11.63 -1.77
N ARG A 8 7.72 12.43 -1.87
CA ARG A 8 9.10 11.94 -1.82
C ARG A 8 9.41 11.15 -0.55
N ALA A 9 8.92 11.60 0.59
CA ALA A 9 9.10 10.94 1.87
C ALA A 9 8.60 9.47 1.87
N CYS A 10 7.51 9.17 1.12
CA CYS A 10 6.97 7.81 1.04
C CYS A 10 7.93 6.81 0.38
N TYR A 11 8.85 7.28 -0.44
CA TYR A 11 9.84 6.43 -1.11
C TYR A 11 11.17 6.37 -0.35
N GLU A 12 11.60 7.47 0.23
CA GLU A 12 12.94 7.61 0.79
C GLU A 12 13.00 7.31 2.29
N LYS A 13 12.32 8.13 3.10
CA LYS A 13 12.38 8.04 4.57
C LYS A 13 11.02 8.37 5.17
N CYS A 14 10.10 7.43 5.16
CA CYS A 14 8.82 7.61 5.83
C CYS A 14 8.96 7.34 7.33
N LYS A 15 8.94 8.40 8.14
CA LYS A 15 9.03 8.30 9.62
C LYS A 15 7.82 7.63 10.28
N TYR A 16 6.75 7.39 9.54
CA TYR A 16 5.53 6.72 10.01
C TYR A 16 5.42 5.27 9.54
N LYS A 17 6.40 4.72 8.84
CA LYS A 17 6.26 3.41 8.22
C LYS A 17 6.76 2.37 9.16
N TYR A 18 7.66 2.15 9.68
CA TYR A 18 8.15 1.03 10.46
C TYR A 18 7.50 0.94 11.86
N LEU A 19 7.96 0.02 12.68
CA LEU A 19 7.53 -0.14 14.07
C LEU A 19 7.98 1.04 14.97
N SER A 20 8.93 1.84 14.51
CA SER A 20 9.37 3.06 15.19
C SER A 20 8.69 4.30 14.59
N SER A 21 7.37 4.33 14.62
CA SER A 21 6.61 5.48 14.14
C SER A 21 6.76 6.69 15.07
N ALA A 22 6.74 7.91 14.48
CA ALA A 22 6.68 9.16 15.25
C ALA A 22 5.24 9.52 15.68
N ALA A 23 4.25 8.69 15.40
CA ALA A 23 2.85 8.88 15.78
C ALA A 23 2.54 8.14 17.10
N ASP A 24 1.56 8.61 17.86
CA ASP A 24 1.03 7.90 19.03
C ASP A 24 0.23 6.67 18.60
N ILE A 25 -0.57 6.83 17.56
CA ILE A 25 -1.45 5.79 17.00
C ILE A 25 -1.32 5.77 15.49
N ARG A 26 -1.43 4.60 14.91
CA ARG A 26 -1.57 4.40 13.48
C ARG A 26 -2.78 3.52 13.20
N ILE A 27 -3.63 3.99 12.31
CA ILE A 27 -4.78 3.25 11.81
C ILE A 27 -4.68 3.15 10.28
N GLY A 28 -5.09 2.05 9.74
CA GLY A 28 -5.16 1.83 8.29
C GLY A 28 -5.77 0.49 7.95
N ASP A 29 -6.13 0.30 6.70
CA ASP A 29 -6.68 -0.97 6.24
C ASP A 29 -5.72 -2.12 6.54
N LEU A 30 -6.23 -3.23 7.02
CA LEU A 30 -5.45 -4.44 7.21
C LEU A 30 -5.32 -5.19 5.89
N TRP A 31 -4.12 -5.18 5.35
CA TRP A 31 -3.76 -5.86 4.10
C TRP A 31 -3.07 -7.18 4.43
N GLY A 32 -3.78 -8.27 4.32
CA GLY A 32 -3.21 -9.57 4.58
C GLY A 32 -4.16 -10.69 4.16
N LYS A 33 -3.76 -11.93 4.43
CA LYS A 33 -4.58 -13.10 4.14
C LYS A 33 -5.51 -13.48 5.28
N THR A 34 -5.13 -13.11 6.51
CA THR A 34 -5.83 -13.53 7.74
C THR A 34 -7.29 -13.09 7.77
N TYR A 35 -7.57 -11.88 7.29
CA TYR A 35 -8.92 -11.32 7.24
C TYR A 35 -9.43 -11.09 5.80
N GLN A 36 -8.87 -11.81 4.84
CA GLN A 36 -9.19 -11.60 3.42
C GLN A 36 -10.66 -11.86 3.07
N GLU A 37 -11.33 -12.73 3.83
CA GLU A 37 -12.73 -13.11 3.60
C GLU A 37 -13.72 -12.24 4.41
N ASN A 38 -13.23 -11.28 5.19
CA ASN A 38 -14.10 -10.37 5.92
C ASN A 38 -14.58 -9.25 5.00
N GLU A 39 -15.86 -9.29 4.63
CA GLU A 39 -16.47 -8.32 3.71
C GLU A 39 -16.78 -6.98 4.37
N GLU A 40 -16.91 -6.91 5.69
CA GLU A 40 -17.14 -5.67 6.44
C GLU A 40 -15.87 -4.80 6.51
N GLY A 41 -14.72 -5.39 6.22
CA GLY A 41 -13.43 -4.75 6.30
C GLY A 41 -12.85 -4.73 7.72
N VAL A 42 -11.53 -4.80 7.81
CA VAL A 42 -10.79 -4.78 9.08
C VAL A 42 -9.70 -3.73 9.01
N ASN A 43 -9.60 -2.92 10.06
CA ASN A 43 -8.52 -1.95 10.21
C ASN A 43 -7.42 -2.50 11.13
N ALA A 44 -6.17 -2.25 10.73
CA ALA A 44 -5.02 -2.43 11.59
C ALA A 44 -4.83 -1.19 12.47
N LEU A 45 -4.79 -1.38 13.78
CA LEU A 45 -4.51 -0.34 14.75
C LEU A 45 -3.21 -0.69 15.50
N LEU A 46 -2.27 0.25 15.52
CA LEU A 46 -1.00 0.12 16.27
C LEU A 46 -0.83 1.33 17.18
N THR A 47 -0.43 1.09 18.40
CA THR A 47 -0.04 2.11 19.38
C THR A 47 1.48 2.10 19.56
N PHE A 48 2.08 3.30 19.64
CA PHE A 48 3.54 3.44 19.76
C PHE A 48 3.96 4.13 21.08
N THR A 49 3.02 4.75 21.77
CA THR A 49 3.27 5.48 23.03
C THR A 49 2.23 5.11 24.09
N ALA A 50 2.53 5.38 25.36
CA ALA A 50 1.57 5.22 26.45
C ALA A 50 0.30 6.04 26.23
N LYS A 51 0.43 7.27 25.71
CA LYS A 51 -0.72 8.12 25.33
C LYS A 51 -1.60 7.45 24.28
N GLY A 52 -0.99 6.83 23.26
CA GLY A 52 -1.74 6.09 22.25
C GLY A 52 -2.50 4.90 22.84
N GLN A 53 -1.90 4.18 23.79
CA GLN A 53 -2.56 3.07 24.50
C GLN A 53 -3.75 3.56 25.33
N GLU A 54 -3.58 4.66 26.06
CA GLU A 54 -4.64 5.26 26.87
C GLU A 54 -5.84 5.70 26.00
N ILE A 55 -5.57 6.34 24.88
CA ILE A 55 -6.62 6.73 23.91
C ILE A 55 -7.39 5.51 23.43
N VAL A 56 -6.69 4.45 23.04
CA VAL A 56 -7.33 3.22 22.53
C VAL A 56 -8.12 2.52 23.62
N ALA A 57 -7.63 2.48 24.86
CA ALA A 57 -8.35 1.92 25.99
C ALA A 57 -9.66 2.67 26.31
N GLY A 58 -9.72 3.97 26.00
CA GLY A 58 -10.91 4.81 26.17
C GLY A 58 -11.94 4.73 25.03
N LEU A 59 -11.65 4.02 23.95
CA LEU A 59 -12.57 3.92 22.82
C LEU A 59 -13.85 3.15 23.17
N LYS A 60 -14.99 3.71 22.74
CA LYS A 60 -16.31 3.11 22.88
C LYS A 60 -16.92 2.90 21.48
N ASN A 61 -17.89 2.01 21.38
CA ASN A 61 -18.63 1.75 20.14
C ASN A 61 -17.74 1.19 19.00
N CYS A 62 -16.67 0.47 19.32
CA CYS A 62 -15.86 -0.27 18.37
C CYS A 62 -15.49 -1.62 18.95
N VAL A 63 -15.27 -2.59 18.07
CA VAL A 63 -14.74 -3.91 18.42
C VAL A 63 -13.23 -3.88 18.17
N ILE A 64 -12.45 -4.15 19.22
CA ILE A 64 -10.99 -4.22 19.14
C ILE A 64 -10.58 -5.63 19.52
N ASP A 65 -9.95 -6.32 18.59
CA ASP A 65 -9.40 -7.65 18.77
C ASP A 65 -7.86 -7.58 18.79
N SER A 66 -7.27 -8.07 19.87
CA SER A 66 -5.83 -8.08 20.04
C SER A 66 -5.19 -9.15 19.17
N GLN A 67 -4.31 -8.75 18.28
CA GLN A 67 -3.64 -9.62 17.32
C GLN A 67 -2.12 -9.59 17.48
N THR A 68 -1.47 -10.63 16.97
CA THR A 68 -0.01 -10.65 16.92
C THR A 68 0.50 -9.60 15.92
N LEU A 69 1.69 -9.06 16.19
CA LEU A 69 2.32 -8.09 15.30
C LEU A 69 2.50 -8.65 13.87
N ALA A 70 2.72 -9.95 13.72
CA ALA A 70 2.84 -10.61 12.42
C ALA A 70 1.55 -10.47 11.59
N VAL A 71 0.39 -10.64 12.20
CA VAL A 71 -0.93 -10.46 11.55
C VAL A 71 -1.15 -9.00 11.20
N VAL A 72 -0.96 -8.09 12.17
CA VAL A 72 -1.22 -6.65 11.96
C VAL A 72 -0.28 -6.02 10.93
N THR A 73 0.92 -6.55 10.75
CA THR A 73 1.90 -6.08 9.75
C THR A 73 1.87 -6.86 8.44
N GLU A 74 0.97 -7.82 8.31
CA GLU A 74 0.84 -8.60 7.07
C GLU A 74 0.51 -7.68 5.88
N GLY A 75 1.30 -7.77 4.82
CA GLY A 75 1.13 -6.94 3.62
C GLY A 75 1.56 -5.47 3.74
N GLN A 76 1.92 -4.99 4.91
CA GLN A 76 2.30 -3.59 5.17
C GLN A 76 3.51 -3.45 6.10
N LEU A 77 3.95 -2.22 6.36
CA LEU A 77 5.02 -1.86 7.30
C LEU A 77 6.44 -2.41 7.01
N LYS A 78 6.64 -3.19 5.97
CA LYS A 78 7.89 -3.93 5.75
C LYS A 78 9.03 -3.10 5.18
N LYS A 79 8.75 -2.18 4.25
CA LYS A 79 9.77 -1.36 3.57
C LYS A 79 9.17 -0.15 2.87
N ASN A 80 10.00 0.84 2.57
CA ASN A 80 9.61 1.93 1.70
C ASN A 80 9.36 1.43 0.28
N LEU A 81 8.46 2.10 -0.44
CA LEU A 81 8.19 1.80 -1.83
C LEU A 81 9.37 2.25 -2.70
N SER A 82 9.70 1.49 -3.72
CA SER A 82 10.64 1.94 -4.73
C SER A 82 10.05 3.08 -5.57
N THR A 83 10.88 4.09 -5.86
CA THR A 83 10.46 5.22 -6.70
C THR A 83 10.11 4.73 -8.12
N PRO A 84 8.90 5.00 -8.62
CA PRO A 84 8.52 4.59 -9.98
C PRO A 84 9.34 5.32 -11.04
N LEU A 85 9.82 4.60 -12.07
CA LEU A 85 10.60 5.18 -13.17
C LEU A 85 9.89 6.37 -13.87
N LEU A 86 8.58 6.29 -14.03
CA LEU A 86 7.79 7.33 -14.70
C LEU A 86 7.34 8.46 -13.77
N ARG A 87 7.70 8.41 -12.48
CA ARG A 87 7.29 9.42 -11.49
C ARG A 87 7.72 10.83 -11.87
N ARG A 88 8.98 11.01 -12.30
CA ARG A 88 9.49 12.34 -12.70
C ARG A 88 8.62 12.96 -13.80
N LYS A 89 8.28 12.19 -14.83
CA LYS A 89 7.40 12.66 -15.92
C LYS A 89 6.00 13.01 -15.41
N ALA A 90 5.41 12.18 -14.56
CA ALA A 90 4.09 12.45 -13.97
C ALA A 90 4.10 13.73 -13.12
N MET A 91 5.13 13.94 -12.30
CA MET A 91 5.25 15.13 -11.46
C MET A 91 5.49 16.41 -12.26
N VAL A 92 6.21 16.34 -13.38
CA VAL A 92 6.36 17.49 -14.31
C VAL A 92 5.01 17.86 -14.91
N LEU A 93 4.26 16.89 -15.39
CA LEU A 93 2.90 17.14 -15.91
C LEU A 93 1.99 17.77 -14.87
N LEU A 94 1.98 17.24 -13.65
CA LEU A 94 1.11 17.75 -12.57
C LEU A 94 1.43 19.21 -12.15
N LYS A 95 2.63 19.71 -12.44
CA LYS A 95 3.02 21.09 -12.16
C LYS A 95 2.60 22.07 -13.26
N GLN A 96 2.21 21.59 -14.42
CA GLN A 96 1.78 22.42 -15.53
C GLN A 96 0.29 22.78 -15.35
N GLU A 97 -0.04 24.07 -15.42
CA GLU A 97 -1.43 24.54 -15.43
C GLU A 97 -2.18 23.95 -16.62
N GLY A 98 -3.44 23.60 -16.42
CA GLY A 98 -4.27 23.00 -17.46
C GLY A 98 -3.89 21.56 -17.87
N THR A 99 -3.07 20.87 -17.08
CA THR A 99 -2.70 19.50 -17.39
C THR A 99 -3.93 18.57 -17.44
N ASP A 100 -4.09 17.88 -18.55
CA ASP A 100 -5.06 16.81 -18.68
C ASP A 100 -4.63 15.62 -17.79
N LEU A 101 -5.43 15.33 -16.75
CA LEU A 101 -5.20 14.20 -15.85
C LEU A 101 -5.16 12.85 -16.58
N LYS A 102 -5.78 12.72 -17.74
CA LYS A 102 -5.69 11.50 -18.57
C LYS A 102 -4.24 11.15 -18.92
N LYS A 103 -3.39 12.16 -19.15
CA LYS A 103 -1.96 11.95 -19.41
C LYS A 103 -1.24 11.35 -18.18
N VAL A 104 -1.58 11.80 -16.99
CA VAL A 104 -1.02 11.27 -15.74
C VAL A 104 -1.51 9.85 -15.49
N ILE A 105 -2.80 9.60 -15.71
CA ILE A 105 -3.39 8.25 -15.61
C ILE A 105 -2.73 7.30 -16.62
N TYR A 106 -2.50 7.74 -17.83
CA TYR A 106 -1.78 6.96 -18.84
C TYR A 106 -0.37 6.55 -18.36
N LEU A 107 0.39 7.48 -17.79
CA LEU A 107 1.72 7.17 -17.22
C LEU A 107 1.63 6.18 -16.06
N ALA A 108 0.62 6.33 -15.21
CA ALA A 108 0.36 5.42 -14.10
C ALA A 108 0.07 3.99 -14.60
N ASN A 109 -0.78 3.86 -15.60
CA ASN A 109 -1.12 2.58 -16.23
C ASN A 109 0.09 1.97 -16.96
N LYS A 110 0.86 2.79 -17.68
CA LYS A 110 2.12 2.36 -18.32
C LYS A 110 3.10 1.82 -17.27
N TRP A 111 3.26 2.49 -16.14
CA TRP A 111 4.09 2.00 -15.04
C TRP A 111 3.60 0.67 -14.48
N ASN A 112 2.30 0.51 -14.29
CA ASN A 112 1.73 -0.76 -13.81
C ASN A 112 1.97 -1.91 -14.81
N ARG A 113 1.87 -1.64 -16.11
CA ARG A 113 2.21 -2.64 -17.15
C ARG A 113 3.68 -3.03 -17.09
N ILE A 114 4.60 -2.07 -16.96
CA ILE A 114 6.03 -2.34 -16.82
C ILE A 114 6.31 -3.22 -15.59
N LYS A 115 5.69 -2.90 -14.45
CA LYS A 115 5.82 -3.74 -13.24
C LYS A 115 5.31 -5.15 -13.46
N ALA A 116 4.17 -5.30 -14.12
CA ALA A 116 3.59 -6.60 -14.41
C ALA A 116 4.50 -7.43 -15.34
N ILE A 117 5.03 -6.82 -16.41
CA ILE A 117 5.97 -7.49 -17.31
C ILE A 117 7.22 -7.94 -16.54
N LYS A 118 7.83 -7.01 -15.76
CA LYS A 118 9.01 -7.36 -14.94
C LYS A 118 8.72 -8.50 -13.96
N TYR A 119 7.55 -8.49 -13.33
CA TYR A 119 7.14 -9.55 -12.42
C TYR A 119 7.03 -10.90 -13.12
N TYR A 120 6.37 -10.95 -14.29
CA TYR A 120 6.20 -12.21 -15.04
C TYR A 120 7.49 -12.71 -15.68
N VAL A 121 8.39 -11.82 -16.09
CA VAL A 121 9.73 -12.22 -16.56
C VAL A 121 10.53 -12.89 -15.45
N LEU A 122 10.43 -12.38 -14.21
CA LEU A 122 11.09 -12.98 -13.05
C LEU A 122 10.37 -14.25 -12.52
N HIS A 123 9.10 -14.43 -12.85
CA HIS A 123 8.26 -15.53 -12.39
C HIS A 123 7.48 -16.18 -13.55
N PRO A 124 8.16 -16.83 -14.50
CA PRO A 124 7.54 -17.36 -15.72
C PRO A 124 6.47 -18.43 -15.44
N PHE A 125 6.62 -19.22 -14.38
CA PHE A 125 5.62 -20.19 -13.95
C PHE A 125 4.27 -19.53 -13.60
N LEU A 126 4.29 -18.38 -12.94
CA LEU A 126 3.05 -17.64 -12.60
C LEU A 126 2.37 -17.09 -13.85
N MET A 127 3.14 -16.69 -14.86
CA MET A 127 2.60 -16.27 -16.16
C MET A 127 1.88 -17.44 -16.84
N TRP A 128 2.49 -18.60 -16.87
CA TRP A 128 1.89 -19.81 -17.44
C TRP A 128 0.58 -20.21 -16.74
N CYS A 129 0.54 -20.19 -15.39
CA CYS A 129 -0.68 -20.45 -14.61
C CYS A 129 -1.80 -19.45 -14.92
N ARG A 130 -1.46 -18.17 -15.16
CA ARG A 130 -2.45 -17.14 -15.51
C ARG A 130 -3.01 -17.32 -16.91
N ILE A 131 -2.16 -17.70 -17.87
CA ILE A 131 -2.58 -18.00 -19.24
C ILE A 131 -3.54 -19.21 -19.23
N LYS A 132 -3.18 -20.31 -18.55
CA LYS A 132 -4.06 -21.48 -18.42
C LYS A 132 -5.44 -21.17 -17.82
N ARG A 133 -5.51 -20.27 -16.82
CA ARG A 133 -6.79 -19.85 -16.25
C ARG A 133 -7.67 -19.09 -17.25
N LYS A 134 -7.08 -18.23 -18.08
CA LYS A 134 -7.82 -17.48 -19.11
C LYS A 134 -8.30 -18.36 -20.26
N MET A 135 -7.63 -19.44 -20.56
CA MET A 135 -8.05 -20.41 -21.62
C MET A 135 -9.19 -21.32 -21.17
N LYS A 136 -9.52 -21.35 -19.88
CA LYS A 136 -10.63 -22.15 -19.32
C LYS A 136 -11.92 -21.35 -19.09
N GLN A 137 -11.91 -20.05 -19.35
CA GLN A 137 -13.06 -19.14 -19.35
C GLN A 137 -13.51 -18.83 -20.78
#